data_7d0bd5b25fbdfc08543410b1746b6291
#
_entry.id   7d0bd5b25fbdfc08543410b1746b6291
#
_cell.length_a   1.000
_cell.length_b   1.000
_cell.length_c   1.000
_cell.angle_alpha   90.00
_cell.angle_beta   90.00
_cell.angle_gamma   90.00
#
_symmetry.space_group_name_H-M   'P 1'
#
loop_
_entity.id
_entity.type
_entity.pdbx_description
1 polymer ?
#
loop_
_entity_poly.entity_id
_entity_poly.type
_entity_poly.pdbx_seq_one_letter_code
_entity_poly.pdbx_strand_id
1 'polypeptide(L)'
;ELAQAGFTGVWLPPAYKGIDGDRDVGYGVYDLYDLGEFEQKGSVRTKYGTRQQYLRAIAALRAAGLQIYADTVLNHRIGGDAAETARAVPFLQDDRVHPRGESREVEVYTRFTFPGRKGQYSPFEWRWQHFDAVDYDVKTRESGMVYLFDGKQFDDHVSLERGNFAYLMGCDLDFQNEEVRAELLRWGKWYLDTTGVDGFRLDAIKHIAAWFFPNWLDEMTEHAGRELFAAFRATVGSAET
;
A
#
# COMPACT_ATOMS: atom_id res chain seq x y z
N GLU A 1 22.47 -8.31 -20.48
CA GLU A 1 21.51 -8.20 -21.61
C GLU A 1 20.77 -6.86 -21.59
N LEU A 2 20.00 -6.49 -20.51
CA LEU A 2 19.23 -5.23 -20.47
C LEU A 2 20.11 -3.99 -20.67
N ALA A 3 21.19 -3.84 -19.91
CA ALA A 3 22.13 -2.73 -20.06
C ALA A 3 22.78 -2.69 -21.45
N GLN A 4 23.12 -3.86 -22.02
CA GLN A 4 23.64 -3.96 -23.39
C GLN A 4 22.60 -3.58 -24.46
N ALA A 5 21.31 -3.75 -24.16
CA ALA A 5 20.21 -3.31 -25.01
C ALA A 5 19.87 -1.82 -24.86
N GLY A 6 20.63 -1.10 -24.02
CA GLY A 6 20.47 0.35 -23.85
C GLY A 6 19.50 0.78 -22.76
N PHE A 7 18.99 -0.13 -21.93
CA PHE A 7 18.19 0.23 -20.77
C PHE A 7 19.08 0.91 -19.72
N THR A 8 18.58 1.98 -19.09
CA THR A 8 19.28 2.73 -18.05
C THR A 8 18.71 2.46 -16.65
N GLY A 9 17.50 1.90 -16.57
CA GLY A 9 16.86 1.56 -15.32
C GLY A 9 15.79 0.51 -15.50
N VAL A 10 15.38 -0.09 -14.39
CA VAL A 10 14.32 -1.09 -14.31
C VAL A 10 13.36 -0.77 -13.17
N TRP A 11 12.12 -1.00 -13.41
CA TRP A 11 11.09 -1.00 -12.39
C TRP A 11 10.82 -2.44 -11.97
N LEU A 12 10.99 -2.74 -10.69
CA LEU A 12 10.70 -4.05 -10.10
C LEU A 12 9.28 -4.04 -9.52
N PRO A 13 8.52 -5.13 -9.69
CA PRO A 13 7.18 -5.25 -9.12
C PRO A 13 7.22 -5.23 -7.59
N PRO A 14 6.05 -5.03 -6.90
CA PRO A 14 5.99 -5.02 -5.46
C PRO A 14 6.52 -6.33 -4.88
N ALA A 15 7.60 -6.28 -4.10
CA ALA A 15 8.31 -7.47 -3.63
C ALA A 15 7.86 -7.97 -2.26
N TYR A 16 6.96 -7.25 -1.58
CA TYR A 16 6.47 -7.59 -0.25
C TYR A 16 5.29 -8.57 -0.30
N LYS A 17 4.95 -9.13 0.88
CA LYS A 17 3.93 -10.18 1.02
C LYS A 17 2.53 -9.63 0.71
N GLY A 18 1.86 -10.28 -0.24
CA GLY A 18 0.44 -10.10 -0.51
C GLY A 18 -0.44 -11.15 0.16
N ILE A 19 -1.76 -10.94 0.10
CA ILE A 19 -2.76 -11.82 0.71
C ILE A 19 -2.70 -13.26 0.21
N ASP A 20 -2.38 -13.47 -1.06
CA ASP A 20 -2.29 -14.80 -1.68
C ASP A 20 -0.88 -15.41 -1.64
N GLY A 21 -0.02 -14.89 -0.76
CA GLY A 21 1.33 -15.41 -0.56
C GLY A 21 2.18 -15.37 -1.84
N ASP A 22 2.70 -16.52 -2.28
CA ASP A 22 3.54 -16.61 -3.47
C ASP A 22 2.76 -16.56 -4.81
N ARG A 23 1.45 -16.47 -4.78
CA ARG A 23 0.60 -16.26 -5.95
C ARG A 23 0.25 -14.80 -6.18
N ASP A 24 0.34 -13.97 -5.14
CA ASP A 24 0.01 -12.55 -5.23
C ASP A 24 1.02 -11.78 -6.09
N VAL A 25 0.51 -10.99 -7.01
CA VAL A 25 1.35 -10.13 -7.87
C VAL A 25 1.86 -8.86 -7.15
N GLY A 26 1.59 -8.75 -5.84
CA GLY A 26 2.10 -7.71 -4.96
C GLY A 26 1.15 -6.55 -4.69
N TYR A 27 0.00 -6.48 -5.38
CA TYR A 27 -0.99 -5.41 -5.17
C TYR A 27 -2.06 -5.76 -4.13
N GLY A 28 -2.16 -7.01 -3.70
CA GLY A 28 -2.96 -7.42 -2.55
C GLY A 28 -2.19 -7.26 -1.23
N VAL A 29 -1.76 -6.06 -0.90
CA VAL A 29 -0.78 -5.76 0.14
C VAL A 29 -1.20 -6.27 1.52
N TYR A 30 -0.44 -7.22 2.05
CA TYR A 30 -0.60 -7.70 3.43
C TYR A 30 0.48 -7.12 4.36
N ASP A 31 1.75 -7.45 4.16
CA ASP A 31 2.86 -7.00 5.02
C ASP A 31 4.00 -6.39 4.21
N LEU A 32 4.15 -5.09 4.30
CA LEU A 32 5.20 -4.33 3.59
C LEU A 32 6.62 -4.68 4.04
N TYR A 33 6.81 -5.19 5.27
CA TYR A 33 8.12 -5.57 5.80
C TYR A 33 8.52 -7.01 5.44
N ASP A 34 7.63 -7.81 4.89
CA ASP A 34 7.94 -9.19 4.49
C ASP A 34 8.29 -9.28 3.00
N LEU A 35 9.55 -9.21 2.70
CA LEU A 35 10.08 -9.37 1.33
C LEU A 35 10.27 -10.85 0.91
N GLY A 36 9.50 -11.75 1.48
CA GLY A 36 9.65 -13.18 1.27
C GLY A 36 10.62 -13.82 2.26
N GLU A 37 10.48 -13.46 3.54
CA GLU A 37 11.33 -13.91 4.65
C GLU A 37 10.55 -14.69 5.71
N PHE A 38 9.26 -14.38 5.89
CA PHE A 38 8.44 -14.95 6.95
C PHE A 38 7.36 -15.89 6.41
N GLU A 39 7.06 -16.96 7.17
CA GLU A 39 5.92 -17.82 6.86
C GLU A 39 4.62 -17.09 7.17
N GLN A 40 4.04 -16.51 6.13
CA GLN A 40 2.80 -15.73 6.18
C GLN A 40 1.97 -15.99 4.92
N LYS A 41 0.65 -16.01 5.06
CA LYS A 41 -0.27 -16.24 3.93
C LYS A 41 0.07 -17.49 3.11
N GLY A 42 0.51 -18.56 3.82
CA GLY A 42 0.77 -19.87 3.25
C GLY A 42 2.08 -20.00 2.46
N SER A 43 3.00 -19.04 2.61
CA SER A 43 4.32 -19.14 1.99
C SER A 43 5.37 -18.30 2.70
N VAL A 44 6.64 -18.72 2.62
CA VAL A 44 7.77 -17.87 2.99
C VAL A 44 8.07 -16.89 1.87
N ARG A 45 8.23 -17.38 0.64
CA ARG A 45 8.52 -16.54 -0.52
C ARG A 45 7.32 -15.71 -0.96
N THR A 46 7.58 -14.60 -1.62
CA THR A 46 6.59 -13.91 -2.46
C THR A 46 6.59 -14.52 -3.87
N LYS A 47 5.70 -14.06 -4.75
CA LYS A 47 5.71 -14.44 -6.17
C LYS A 47 7.08 -14.22 -6.82
N TYR A 48 7.78 -13.18 -6.41
CA TYR A 48 9.07 -12.76 -6.96
C TYR A 48 10.29 -13.35 -6.25
N GLY A 49 10.07 -14.24 -5.30
CA GLY A 49 11.13 -14.96 -4.63
C GLY A 49 11.24 -14.69 -3.14
N THR A 50 12.38 -15.07 -2.57
CA THR A 50 12.74 -14.77 -1.18
C THR A 50 13.42 -13.41 -1.09
N ARG A 51 13.47 -12.83 0.13
CA ARG A 51 14.23 -11.61 0.42
C ARG A 51 15.67 -11.68 -0.10
N GLN A 52 16.35 -12.80 0.11
CA GLN A 52 17.70 -12.98 -0.36
C GLN A 52 17.81 -12.95 -1.91
N GLN A 53 16.84 -13.55 -2.61
CA GLN A 53 16.79 -13.53 -4.08
C GLN A 53 16.53 -12.10 -4.59
N TYR A 54 15.63 -11.37 -3.95
CA TYR A 54 15.32 -9.99 -4.29
C TYR A 54 16.55 -9.08 -4.15
N LEU A 55 17.24 -9.16 -3.00
CA LEU A 55 18.45 -8.36 -2.76
C LEU A 55 19.59 -8.72 -3.72
N ARG A 56 19.75 -10.01 -4.09
CA ARG A 56 20.72 -10.43 -5.11
C ARG A 56 20.38 -9.89 -6.49
N ALA A 57 19.10 -9.85 -6.85
CA ALA A 57 18.67 -9.26 -8.12
C ALA A 57 18.99 -7.76 -8.18
N ILE A 58 18.71 -7.02 -7.12
CA ILE A 58 19.07 -5.60 -7.01
C ILE A 58 20.59 -5.41 -7.16
N ALA A 59 21.41 -6.19 -6.45
CA ALA A 59 22.86 -6.11 -6.54
C ALA A 59 23.37 -6.40 -7.96
N ALA A 60 22.81 -7.40 -8.65
CA ALA A 60 23.19 -7.74 -10.01
C ALA A 60 22.79 -6.65 -11.03
N LEU A 61 21.60 -6.06 -10.88
CA LEU A 61 21.16 -4.95 -11.72
C LEU A 61 22.04 -3.72 -11.55
N ARG A 62 22.39 -3.38 -10.30
CA ARG A 62 23.31 -2.28 -9.98
C ARG A 62 24.71 -2.52 -10.53
N ALA A 63 25.24 -3.73 -10.40
CA ALA A 63 26.54 -4.10 -10.98
C ALA A 63 26.55 -3.99 -12.51
N ALA A 64 25.40 -4.10 -13.16
CA ALA A 64 25.23 -3.87 -14.58
C ALA A 64 25.02 -2.40 -14.97
N GLY A 65 25.09 -1.47 -14.01
CA GLY A 65 24.92 -0.03 -14.24
C GLY A 65 23.46 0.42 -14.41
N LEU A 66 22.48 -0.38 -13.98
CA LEU A 66 21.05 -0.03 -14.08
C LEU A 66 20.58 0.63 -12.78
N GLN A 67 19.76 1.66 -12.91
CA GLN A 67 18.96 2.21 -11.82
C GLN A 67 17.80 1.27 -11.49
N ILE A 68 17.39 1.25 -10.22
CA ILE A 68 16.36 0.33 -9.73
C ILE A 68 15.26 1.11 -9.06
N TYR A 69 14.03 0.94 -9.55
CA TYR A 69 12.83 1.55 -9.00
C TYR A 69 11.94 0.48 -8.39
N ALA A 70 11.52 0.68 -7.14
CA ALA A 70 10.62 -0.24 -6.45
C ALA A 70 9.17 0.19 -6.63
N ASP A 71 8.30 -0.75 -6.98
CA ASP A 71 6.85 -0.52 -6.94
C ASP A 71 6.37 -0.42 -5.50
N THR A 72 5.64 0.64 -5.21
CA THR A 72 5.26 1.00 -3.84
C THR A 72 3.76 1.26 -3.77
N VAL A 73 3.06 0.37 -3.05
CA VAL A 73 1.60 0.41 -2.86
C VAL A 73 1.31 0.80 -1.41
N LEU A 74 0.97 2.07 -1.21
CA LEU A 74 0.71 2.63 0.13
C LEU A 74 -0.79 2.80 0.42
N ASN A 75 -1.65 2.70 -0.59
CA ASN A 75 -3.05 3.05 -0.50
C ASN A 75 -3.86 2.18 0.46
N HIS A 76 -3.60 0.88 0.52
CA HIS A 76 -4.48 -0.08 1.19
C HIS A 76 -3.75 -1.27 1.80
N ARG A 77 -4.50 -2.04 2.61
CA ARG A 77 -4.11 -3.36 3.12
C ARG A 77 -5.19 -4.38 2.82
N ILE A 78 -4.81 -5.64 2.58
CA ILE A 78 -5.75 -6.74 2.32
C ILE A 78 -5.36 -7.96 3.14
N GLY A 79 -6.36 -8.66 3.69
CA GLY A 79 -6.16 -9.93 4.36
C GLY A 79 -5.79 -9.83 5.83
N GLY A 80 -6.45 -8.97 6.59
CA GLY A 80 -6.29 -8.88 8.05
C GLY A 80 -6.35 -10.25 8.73
N ASP A 81 -5.60 -10.41 9.82
CA ASP A 81 -5.45 -11.69 10.56
C ASP A 81 -6.67 -12.00 11.41
N ALA A 82 -7.43 -10.99 11.81
CA ALA A 82 -8.65 -11.15 12.57
C ALA A 82 -9.67 -10.05 12.24
N ALA A 83 -10.94 -10.39 12.48
CA ALA A 83 -12.02 -9.41 12.37
C ALA A 83 -12.10 -8.55 13.64
N GLU A 84 -12.57 -7.32 13.46
CA GLU A 84 -12.91 -6.38 14.53
C GLU A 84 -14.32 -5.83 14.28
N THR A 85 -14.99 -5.45 15.37
CA THR A 85 -16.27 -4.76 15.28
C THR A 85 -16.02 -3.25 15.24
N ALA A 86 -16.62 -2.57 14.26
CA ALA A 86 -16.61 -1.13 14.12
C ALA A 86 -18.00 -0.63 13.73
N ARG A 87 -18.19 0.69 13.74
CA ARG A 87 -19.38 1.31 13.17
C ARG A 87 -19.00 2.02 11.88
N ALA A 88 -19.87 1.91 10.88
CA ALA A 88 -19.60 2.51 9.57
C ALA A 88 -20.90 2.87 8.84
N VAL A 89 -20.80 3.88 7.99
CA VAL A 89 -21.86 4.30 7.06
C VAL A 89 -21.65 3.59 5.74
N PRO A 90 -22.67 2.88 5.19
CA PRO A 90 -22.54 2.19 3.92
C PRO A 90 -22.71 3.15 2.73
N PHE A 91 -21.85 2.96 1.71
CA PHE A 91 -21.92 3.61 0.39
C PHE A 91 -21.89 2.57 -0.72
N LEU A 92 -22.27 2.93 -1.93
CA LEU A 92 -21.98 2.10 -3.11
C LEU A 92 -20.56 2.36 -3.60
N GLN A 93 -19.92 1.34 -4.17
CA GLN A 93 -18.59 1.49 -4.77
C GLN A 93 -18.53 2.49 -5.93
N ASP A 94 -19.64 2.72 -6.61
CA ASP A 94 -19.77 3.65 -7.73
C ASP A 94 -20.45 4.99 -7.37
N ASP A 95 -20.91 5.15 -6.12
CA ASP A 95 -21.48 6.39 -5.58
C ASP A 95 -20.99 6.61 -4.15
N ARG A 96 -19.96 7.43 -4.00
CA ARG A 96 -19.30 7.74 -2.73
C ARG A 96 -19.76 9.05 -2.10
N VAL A 97 -20.77 9.69 -2.72
CA VAL A 97 -21.33 10.96 -2.26
C VAL A 97 -22.59 10.73 -1.44
N HIS A 98 -23.40 9.74 -1.80
CA HIS A 98 -24.70 9.50 -1.18
C HIS A 98 -24.67 8.22 -0.33
N PRO A 99 -24.78 8.35 1.01
CA PRO A 99 -24.82 7.17 1.88
C PRO A 99 -26.07 6.32 1.62
N ARG A 100 -25.93 5.00 1.79
CA ARG A 100 -26.99 4.01 1.59
C ARG A 100 -27.68 3.59 2.88
N GLY A 101 -27.61 4.39 3.89
CA GLY A 101 -28.26 4.18 5.18
C GLY A 101 -27.55 4.89 6.30
N GLU A 102 -28.01 4.64 7.50
CA GLU A 102 -27.43 5.15 8.73
C GLU A 102 -26.18 4.33 9.12
N SER A 103 -25.34 4.92 10.00
CA SER A 103 -24.23 4.21 10.60
C SER A 103 -24.73 2.96 11.31
N ARG A 104 -24.10 1.84 11.02
CA ARG A 104 -24.40 0.53 11.62
C ARG A 104 -23.13 -0.19 12.06
N GLU A 105 -23.31 -1.18 12.93
CA GLU A 105 -22.22 -2.07 13.31
C GLU A 105 -21.87 -2.99 12.14
N VAL A 106 -20.58 -3.10 11.85
CA VAL A 106 -19.99 -3.99 10.84
C VAL A 106 -18.88 -4.82 11.47
N GLU A 107 -18.63 -6.01 10.93
CA GLU A 107 -17.51 -6.86 11.31
C GLU A 107 -16.53 -6.96 10.15
N VAL A 108 -15.29 -6.49 10.35
CA VAL A 108 -14.34 -6.20 9.28
C VAL A 108 -12.96 -6.77 9.56
N TYR A 109 -12.26 -7.30 8.56
CA TYR A 109 -10.91 -7.84 8.68
C TYR A 109 -9.84 -6.73 8.64
N THR A 110 -9.76 -5.94 9.70
CA THR A 110 -8.86 -4.78 9.82
C THR A 110 -7.73 -4.98 10.82
N ARG A 111 -7.71 -6.11 11.52
CA ARG A 111 -6.63 -6.40 12.46
C ARG A 111 -5.49 -7.13 11.76
N PHE A 112 -4.33 -6.44 11.61
CA PHE A 112 -3.10 -7.03 11.07
C PHE A 112 -2.06 -7.07 12.18
N THR A 113 -1.68 -8.26 12.58
CA THR A 113 -0.73 -8.53 13.68
C THR A 113 0.58 -9.16 13.18
N PHE A 114 0.60 -9.61 11.92
CA PHE A 114 1.76 -10.19 11.28
C PHE A 114 2.41 -11.31 12.11
N PRO A 115 1.69 -12.39 12.45
CA PRO A 115 2.13 -13.40 13.41
C PRO A 115 3.41 -14.13 12.97
N GLY A 116 3.66 -14.27 11.67
CA GLY A 116 4.89 -14.86 11.14
C GLY A 116 6.11 -13.99 11.38
N ARG A 117 5.96 -12.65 11.32
CA ARG A 117 7.02 -11.67 11.51
C ARG A 117 7.33 -11.37 12.99
N LYS A 118 6.37 -11.57 13.89
CA LYS A 118 6.52 -11.42 15.35
C LYS A 118 7.14 -10.09 15.78
N GLY A 119 6.73 -8.99 15.15
CA GLY A 119 7.20 -7.65 15.47
C GLY A 119 8.61 -7.30 14.92
N GLN A 120 9.27 -8.21 14.20
CA GLN A 120 10.56 -7.89 13.55
C GLN A 120 10.37 -6.72 12.56
N TYR A 121 11.30 -5.79 12.51
CA TYR A 121 11.33 -4.54 11.73
C TYR A 121 10.34 -3.47 12.20
N SER A 122 9.13 -3.83 12.62
CA SER A 122 8.17 -2.93 13.23
C SER A 122 7.22 -3.71 14.14
N PRO A 123 6.94 -3.24 15.37
CA PRO A 123 5.93 -3.82 16.24
C PRO A 123 4.51 -3.31 15.94
N PHE A 124 4.33 -2.45 14.92
CA PHE A 124 3.06 -1.82 14.61
C PHE A 124 2.02 -2.85 14.18
N GLU A 125 0.84 -2.78 14.79
CA GLU A 125 -0.35 -3.53 14.41
C GLU A 125 -1.38 -2.60 13.81
N TRP A 126 -1.92 -2.97 12.66
CA TRP A 126 -3.04 -2.22 12.07
C TRP A 126 -4.35 -2.64 12.71
N ARG A 127 -5.25 -1.67 12.85
CA ARG A 127 -6.60 -1.82 13.38
C ARG A 127 -7.54 -0.91 12.62
N TRP A 128 -8.87 -1.09 12.81
CA TRP A 128 -9.87 -0.31 12.10
C TRP A 128 -9.65 1.22 12.18
N GLN A 129 -9.10 1.72 13.30
CA GLN A 129 -8.82 3.15 13.50
C GLN A 129 -7.77 3.73 12.53
N HIS A 130 -6.99 2.87 11.89
CA HIS A 130 -5.95 3.26 10.91
C HIS A 130 -6.47 3.28 9.47
N PHE A 131 -7.77 3.03 9.29
CA PHE A 131 -8.40 2.96 7.97
C PHE A 131 -9.59 3.92 7.91
N ASP A 132 -9.86 4.46 6.73
CA ASP A 132 -11.05 5.25 6.47
C ASP A 132 -12.24 4.36 6.14
N ALA A 133 -12.04 3.37 5.29
CA ALA A 133 -13.11 2.53 4.79
C ALA A 133 -12.66 1.11 4.44
N VAL A 134 -13.64 0.23 4.28
CA VAL A 134 -13.47 -1.15 3.81
C VAL A 134 -14.61 -1.54 2.86
N ASP A 135 -14.40 -2.59 2.04
CA ASP A 135 -15.42 -3.09 1.10
C ASP A 135 -16.12 -4.38 1.55
N TYR A 136 -15.80 -4.92 2.72
CA TYR A 136 -16.34 -6.20 3.14
C TYR A 136 -16.78 -6.21 4.61
N ASP A 137 -18.07 -6.48 4.82
CA ASP A 137 -18.65 -6.79 6.13
C ASP A 137 -18.85 -8.31 6.24
N VAL A 138 -18.22 -8.95 7.21
CA VAL A 138 -18.28 -10.40 7.47
C VAL A 138 -19.71 -10.89 7.72
N LYS A 139 -20.55 -10.03 8.36
CA LYS A 139 -21.93 -10.37 8.73
C LYS A 139 -22.85 -10.42 7.52
N THR A 140 -22.83 -9.37 6.71
CA THR A 140 -23.75 -9.22 5.58
C THR A 140 -23.23 -9.86 4.30
N ARG A 141 -21.89 -9.85 4.09
CA ARG A 141 -21.22 -10.32 2.87
C ARG A 141 -21.74 -9.65 1.61
N GLU A 142 -22.25 -8.45 1.76
CA GLU A 142 -22.85 -7.67 0.69
C GLU A 142 -21.74 -7.17 -0.24
N SER A 143 -21.88 -7.42 -1.54
CA SER A 143 -20.90 -6.98 -2.55
C SER A 143 -21.23 -5.60 -3.11
N GLY A 144 -20.22 -4.88 -3.61
CA GLY A 144 -20.43 -3.57 -4.24
C GLY A 144 -20.64 -2.44 -3.22
N MET A 145 -20.34 -2.70 -1.96
CA MET A 145 -20.44 -1.72 -0.88
C MET A 145 -19.07 -1.20 -0.49
N VAL A 146 -19.04 0.00 0.09
CA VAL A 146 -17.93 0.57 0.84
C VAL A 146 -18.49 1.05 2.17
N TYR A 147 -17.82 0.69 3.24
CA TYR A 147 -18.19 1.03 4.62
C TYR A 147 -17.21 2.05 5.15
N LEU A 148 -17.62 3.33 5.17
CA LEU A 148 -16.86 4.43 5.74
C LEU A 148 -17.01 4.42 7.26
N PHE A 149 -15.91 4.31 8.01
CA PHE A 149 -15.95 4.22 9.46
C PHE A 149 -16.46 5.51 10.11
N ASP A 150 -17.18 5.38 11.23
CA ASP A 150 -17.67 6.53 11.97
C ASP A 150 -16.53 7.45 12.42
N GLY A 151 -16.70 8.73 12.18
CA GLY A 151 -15.69 9.75 12.48
C GLY A 151 -14.56 9.85 11.46
N LYS A 152 -14.62 9.04 10.39
CA LYS A 152 -13.72 9.13 9.24
C LYS A 152 -14.38 9.86 8.07
N GLN A 153 -13.56 10.22 7.10
CA GLN A 153 -14.03 10.81 5.84
C GLN A 153 -13.17 10.28 4.70
N PHE A 154 -13.74 10.18 3.52
CA PHE A 154 -12.93 9.96 2.34
C PHE A 154 -11.96 11.12 2.16
N ASP A 155 -10.71 10.81 1.85
CA ASP A 155 -9.69 11.85 1.61
C ASP A 155 -10.16 12.84 0.53
N ASP A 156 -9.86 14.11 0.74
CA ASP A 156 -9.96 15.16 -0.27
C ASP A 156 -8.67 15.24 -1.11
N HIS A 157 -8.64 16.10 -2.14
CA HIS A 157 -7.48 16.22 -3.04
C HIS A 157 -7.08 14.91 -3.73
N VAL A 158 -8.07 14.07 -3.99
CA VAL A 158 -7.98 12.84 -4.77
C VAL A 158 -8.70 12.97 -6.12
N SER A 159 -8.66 11.94 -6.95
CA SER A 159 -9.47 11.92 -8.19
C SER A 159 -10.97 12.08 -7.88
N LEU A 160 -11.66 12.89 -8.69
CA LEU A 160 -13.11 13.11 -8.56
C LEU A 160 -13.96 12.10 -9.32
N GLU A 161 -13.38 11.06 -9.87
CA GLU A 161 -14.14 9.96 -10.44
C GLU A 161 -15.12 9.40 -9.37
N ARG A 162 -16.34 9.03 -9.78
CA ARG A 162 -17.41 8.54 -8.88
C ARG A 162 -17.78 9.51 -7.74
N GLY A 163 -17.46 10.80 -7.91
CA GLY A 163 -17.68 11.86 -6.92
C GLY A 163 -16.50 12.04 -5.95
N ASN A 164 -15.88 10.95 -5.52
CA ASN A 164 -14.64 10.89 -4.75
C ASN A 164 -14.01 9.51 -4.94
N PHE A 165 -12.76 9.45 -5.34
CA PHE A 165 -12.09 8.18 -5.60
C PHE A 165 -10.93 7.90 -4.62
N ALA A 166 -11.05 8.34 -3.36
CA ALA A 166 -10.12 7.95 -2.31
C ALA A 166 -10.10 6.43 -2.15
N TYR A 167 -11.24 5.82 -1.92
CA TYR A 167 -11.32 4.36 -1.77
C TYR A 167 -11.03 3.63 -3.10
N LEU A 168 -10.07 2.71 -3.09
CA LEU A 168 -9.77 1.81 -4.21
C LEU A 168 -10.22 0.38 -3.92
N MET A 169 -9.73 -0.24 -2.85
CA MET A 169 -9.98 -1.63 -2.48
C MET A 169 -9.49 -1.95 -1.07
N GLY A 170 -9.99 -3.04 -0.48
CA GLY A 170 -9.53 -3.59 0.79
C GLY A 170 -9.76 -2.67 1.98
N CYS A 171 -8.77 -2.51 2.83
CA CYS A 171 -8.76 -1.59 3.95
C CYS A 171 -8.02 -0.32 3.54
N ASP A 172 -8.73 0.75 3.29
CA ASP A 172 -8.22 2.04 2.83
C ASP A 172 -7.52 2.78 3.95
N LEU A 173 -6.28 3.22 3.75
CA LEU A 173 -5.48 3.83 4.80
C LEU A 173 -5.91 5.27 5.09
N ASP A 174 -6.09 5.59 6.37
CA ASP A 174 -6.35 6.95 6.84
C ASP A 174 -5.06 7.79 6.85
N PHE A 175 -4.83 8.57 5.80
CA PHE A 175 -3.66 9.44 5.71
C PHE A 175 -3.73 10.66 6.64
N GLN A 176 -4.89 10.99 7.25
CA GLN A 176 -5.01 12.01 8.28
C GLN A 176 -4.49 11.51 9.63
N ASN A 177 -4.41 10.19 9.83
CA ASN A 177 -3.91 9.58 11.06
C ASN A 177 -2.38 9.65 11.13
N GLU A 178 -1.86 10.27 12.21
CA GLU A 178 -0.42 10.43 12.41
C GLU A 178 0.32 9.10 12.59
N GLU A 179 -0.29 8.11 13.22
CA GLU A 179 0.31 6.77 13.41
C GLU A 179 0.50 6.07 12.07
N VAL A 180 -0.47 6.21 11.16
CA VAL A 180 -0.38 5.68 9.78
C VAL A 180 0.79 6.33 9.04
N ARG A 181 0.86 7.67 9.03
CA ARG A 181 1.95 8.39 8.36
C ARG A 181 3.32 8.03 8.94
N ALA A 182 3.42 7.97 10.27
CA ALA A 182 4.66 7.61 10.95
C ALA A 182 5.11 6.19 10.60
N GLU A 183 4.18 5.24 10.51
CA GLU A 183 4.51 3.87 10.12
C GLU A 183 4.92 3.75 8.65
N LEU A 184 4.27 4.49 7.75
CA LEU A 184 4.67 4.54 6.35
C LEU A 184 6.06 5.20 6.13
N LEU A 185 6.40 6.22 6.93
CA LEU A 185 7.73 6.81 6.96
C LEU A 185 8.77 5.81 7.48
N ARG A 186 8.49 5.13 8.59
CA ARG A 186 9.37 4.10 9.15
C ARG A 186 9.63 3.00 8.14
N TRP A 187 8.59 2.51 7.48
CA TRP A 187 8.71 1.50 6.44
C TRP A 187 9.58 1.99 5.28
N GLY A 188 9.35 3.18 4.77
CA GLY A 188 10.11 3.72 3.64
C GLY A 188 11.60 3.82 3.93
N LYS A 189 11.97 4.32 5.13
CA LYS A 189 13.36 4.38 5.59
C LYS A 189 13.98 2.98 5.71
N TRP A 190 13.27 2.05 6.35
CA TRP A 190 13.70 0.65 6.43
C TRP A 190 13.88 0.00 5.04
N TYR A 191 12.96 0.29 4.13
CA TYR A 191 13.02 -0.27 2.78
C TYR A 191 14.23 0.25 2.01
N LEU A 192 14.52 1.54 2.08
CA LEU A 192 15.73 2.15 1.49
C LEU A 192 17.00 1.55 2.08
N ASP A 193 17.10 1.45 3.42
CA ASP A 193 18.27 0.87 4.10
C ASP A 193 18.48 -0.61 3.72
N THR A 194 17.38 -1.35 3.54
CA THR A 194 17.41 -2.77 3.21
C THR A 194 17.79 -3.03 1.75
N THR A 195 17.26 -2.22 0.83
CA THR A 195 17.33 -2.50 -0.61
C THR A 195 18.30 -1.58 -1.36
N GLY A 196 18.40 -0.34 -0.89
CA GLY A 196 19.20 0.70 -1.51
C GLY A 196 18.70 1.12 -2.91
N VAL A 197 17.43 0.90 -3.25
CA VAL A 197 16.86 1.28 -4.56
C VAL A 197 17.07 2.76 -4.89
N ASP A 198 17.07 3.10 -6.17
CA ASP A 198 17.35 4.46 -6.65
C ASP A 198 16.11 5.34 -6.72
N GLY A 199 14.95 4.75 -6.49
CA GLY A 199 13.68 5.47 -6.45
C GLY A 199 12.47 4.57 -6.31
N PHE A 200 11.30 5.17 -6.47
CA PHE A 200 10.01 4.51 -6.30
C PHE A 200 9.11 4.72 -7.52
N ARG A 201 8.38 3.70 -7.88
CA ARG A 201 7.16 3.83 -8.66
C ARG A 201 5.99 3.79 -7.70
N LEU A 202 5.30 4.91 -7.56
CA LEU A 202 4.19 5.05 -6.64
C LEU A 202 2.89 4.60 -7.30
N ASP A 203 2.28 3.56 -6.74
CA ASP A 203 1.00 3.03 -7.21
C ASP A 203 -0.17 3.81 -6.59
N ALA A 204 -1.32 3.75 -7.26
CA ALA A 204 -2.61 4.24 -6.74
C ALA A 204 -2.62 5.73 -6.31
N ILE A 205 -1.73 6.57 -6.82
CA ILE A 205 -1.56 7.96 -6.38
C ILE A 205 -2.83 8.82 -6.50
N LYS A 206 -3.73 8.50 -7.42
CA LYS A 206 -4.99 9.23 -7.60
C LYS A 206 -6.02 8.97 -6.49
N HIS A 207 -5.77 7.97 -5.66
CA HIS A 207 -6.60 7.57 -4.54
C HIS A 207 -6.07 8.09 -3.20
N ILE A 208 -4.85 8.61 -3.17
CA ILE A 208 -4.18 9.14 -1.98
C ILE A 208 -4.17 10.66 -2.06
N ALA A 209 -4.44 11.33 -0.95
CA ALA A 209 -4.41 12.78 -0.87
C ALA A 209 -3.07 13.35 -1.38
N ALA A 210 -3.12 14.26 -2.35
CA ALA A 210 -1.95 14.72 -3.10
C ALA A 210 -0.85 15.32 -2.23
N TRP A 211 -1.20 15.89 -1.06
CA TRP A 211 -0.25 16.48 -0.11
C TRP A 211 0.67 15.46 0.57
N PHE A 212 0.29 14.15 0.61
CA PHE A 212 1.07 13.12 1.29
C PHE A 212 2.42 12.87 0.61
N PHE A 213 2.42 12.70 -0.71
CA PHE A 213 3.63 12.28 -1.44
C PHE A 213 4.79 13.26 -1.39
N PRO A 214 4.62 14.58 -1.55
CA PRO A 214 5.74 15.52 -1.41
C PRO A 214 6.44 15.37 -0.06
N ASN A 215 5.68 15.37 1.03
CA ASN A 215 6.22 15.24 2.38
C ASN A 215 6.95 13.89 2.59
N TRP A 216 6.34 12.80 2.09
CA TRP A 216 6.93 11.47 2.21
C TRP A 216 8.22 11.34 1.39
N LEU A 217 8.25 11.88 0.17
CA LEU A 217 9.42 11.84 -0.71
C LEU A 217 10.57 12.72 -0.19
N ASP A 218 10.28 13.87 0.38
CA ASP A 218 11.28 14.74 1.01
C ASP A 218 11.97 14.00 2.15
N GLU A 219 11.22 13.36 3.04
CA GLU A 219 11.74 12.52 4.13
C GLU A 219 12.58 11.34 3.62
N MET A 220 12.16 10.69 2.54
CA MET A 220 12.92 9.58 1.93
C MET A 220 14.22 10.09 1.31
N THR A 221 14.19 11.23 0.64
CA THR A 221 15.36 11.88 0.01
C THR A 221 16.37 12.32 1.06
N GLU A 222 15.90 12.96 2.14
CA GLU A 222 16.75 13.34 3.27
C GLU A 222 17.40 12.11 3.92
N HIS A 223 16.63 11.07 4.21
CA HIS A 223 17.13 9.83 4.79
C HIS A 223 18.17 9.14 3.90
N ALA A 224 17.94 9.09 2.60
CA ALA A 224 18.86 8.48 1.64
C ALA A 224 20.16 9.30 1.47
N GLY A 225 20.16 10.59 1.82
CA GLY A 225 21.31 11.52 1.61
C GLY A 225 21.66 11.71 0.13
N ARG A 226 20.73 11.45 -0.78
CA ARG A 226 20.88 11.58 -2.22
C ARG A 226 19.51 11.77 -2.88
N GLU A 227 19.49 12.34 -4.06
CA GLU A 227 18.25 12.42 -4.84
C GLU A 227 17.67 11.03 -5.13
N LEU A 228 16.36 10.90 -4.93
CA LEU A 228 15.59 9.74 -5.28
C LEU A 228 14.68 10.09 -6.46
N PHE A 229 14.58 9.18 -7.40
CA PHE A 229 13.68 9.32 -8.52
C PHE A 229 12.28 8.81 -8.14
N ALA A 230 11.25 9.62 -8.37
CA ALA A 230 9.85 9.20 -8.23
C ALA A 230 9.18 9.14 -9.59
N ALA A 231 8.72 7.97 -10.00
CA ALA A 231 7.93 7.80 -11.20
C ALA A 231 6.45 7.68 -10.83
N PHE A 232 5.63 8.52 -11.45
CA PHE A 232 4.18 8.44 -11.36
C PHE A 232 3.63 7.91 -12.68
N ARG A 233 2.84 6.89 -12.66
CA ARG A 233 1.91 6.66 -13.75
C ARG A 233 0.59 7.34 -13.38
N ALA A 234 0.51 8.64 -13.63
CA ALA A 234 -0.78 9.27 -13.77
C ALA A 234 -1.42 8.66 -15.02
N THR A 235 -2.49 7.88 -14.88
CA THR A 235 -3.50 7.84 -15.90
C THR A 235 -4.12 9.24 -15.87
N VAL A 236 -3.53 10.14 -16.61
CA VAL A 236 -4.07 11.47 -16.83
C VAL A 236 -5.35 11.27 -17.61
N GLY A 237 -6.47 11.24 -16.93
CA GLY A 237 -7.69 11.78 -17.50
C GLY A 237 -7.38 13.25 -17.74
N SER A 238 -7.50 13.68 -18.97
CA SER A 238 -7.28 15.05 -19.41
C SER A 238 -7.84 16.05 -18.40
N ALA A 239 -6.96 16.76 -17.69
CA ALA A 239 -7.32 18.02 -17.11
C ALA A 239 -7.50 18.96 -18.33
N GLU A 240 -8.71 19.14 -18.75
CA GLU A 240 -9.07 20.31 -19.51
C GLU A 240 -8.96 21.52 -18.58
N THR A 241 -8.12 22.44 -19.00
CA THR A 241 -7.85 23.77 -18.45
C THR A 241 -9.10 24.57 -18.12
#